data_d9e42b12ead9e005347f7ca5597f3f84
#
_entry.id   d9e42b12ead9e005347f7ca5597f3f84
#
_cell.length_a   1.000
_cell.length_b   1.000
_cell.length_c   1.000
_cell.angle_alpha   90.00
_cell.angle_beta   90.00
_cell.angle_gamma   90.00
#
_symmetry.space_group_name_H-M   'P 1'
#
loop_
_entity.id
_entity.type
_entity.pdbx_description
1 polymer ?
#
loop_
_entity_poly.entity_id
_entity_poly.type
_entity_poly.pdbx_seq_one_letter_code
_entity_poly.pdbx_strand_id
1 'polypeptide(L)'
;MDGLSNKAKVIYAAFDKLKADCPERQITSYRLLDYISEDEELEEHPLLKDIDEEEFVDIIMDLNIKSINTLIASMCRKDLIVKTEPTSIKIDDQRHNLRYYFLKK
;
A
#
# COMPACT_ATOMS: atom_id res chain seq x y z
N MET A 1 0.64 5.41 -15.45
CA MET A 1 1.22 5.90 -14.18
C MET A 1 2.70 6.20 -14.38
N ASP A 2 2.94 7.25 -15.11
CA ASP A 2 4.31 7.66 -15.37
C ASP A 2 4.98 8.18 -14.10
N GLY A 3 6.25 7.87 -13.93
CA GLY A 3 7.04 8.36 -12.82
C GLY A 3 6.98 7.53 -11.54
N LEU A 4 6.23 6.42 -11.52
CA LEU A 4 6.24 5.51 -10.38
C LEU A 4 7.28 4.41 -10.58
N SER A 5 8.03 4.11 -9.51
CA SER A 5 8.91 2.94 -9.50
C SER A 5 8.06 1.67 -9.49
N ASN A 6 8.69 0.52 -9.79
CA ASN A 6 7.97 -0.75 -9.76
C ASN A 6 7.45 -1.06 -8.36
N LYS A 7 8.21 -0.74 -7.32
CA LYS A 7 7.75 -0.90 -5.93
C LYS A 7 6.50 -0.06 -5.66
N ALA A 8 6.49 1.19 -6.12
CA ALA A 8 5.34 2.08 -5.94
C ALA A 8 4.11 1.55 -6.71
N LYS A 9 4.32 0.99 -7.90
CA LYS A 9 3.22 0.38 -8.66
C LYS A 9 2.58 -0.78 -7.90
N VAL A 10 3.38 -1.62 -7.25
CA VAL A 10 2.88 -2.72 -6.42
C VAL A 10 2.00 -2.19 -5.29
N ILE A 11 2.47 -1.15 -4.59
CA ILE A 11 1.71 -0.53 -3.51
C ILE A 11 0.40 0.07 -4.03
N TYR A 12 0.45 0.79 -5.14
CA TYR A 12 -0.74 1.40 -5.74
C TYR A 12 -1.76 0.33 -6.16
N ALA A 13 -1.29 -0.75 -6.78
CA ALA A 13 -2.16 -1.86 -7.18
C ALA A 13 -2.85 -2.51 -5.98
N ALA A 14 -2.12 -2.67 -4.87
CA ALA A 14 -2.69 -3.20 -3.64
C ALA A 14 -3.77 -2.28 -3.07
N PHE A 15 -3.56 -0.97 -3.07
CA PHE A 15 -4.59 -0.01 -2.67
C PHE A 15 -5.83 -0.13 -3.54
N ASP A 16 -5.63 -0.22 -4.85
CA ASP A 16 -6.75 -0.30 -5.79
C ASP A 16 -7.60 -1.55 -5.55
N LYS A 17 -6.97 -2.69 -5.30
CA LYS A 17 -7.68 -3.93 -5.02
C LYS A 17 -8.38 -3.89 -3.66
N LEU A 18 -7.71 -3.38 -2.62
CA LEU A 18 -8.32 -3.25 -1.30
C LEU A 18 -9.51 -2.29 -1.31
N LYS A 19 -9.41 -1.22 -2.10
CA LYS A 19 -10.51 -0.27 -2.25
C LYS A 19 -11.74 -0.95 -2.85
N ALA A 20 -11.56 -1.82 -3.83
CA ALA A 20 -12.66 -2.55 -4.45
C ALA A 20 -13.32 -3.53 -3.46
N ASP A 21 -12.50 -4.20 -2.64
CA ASP A 21 -13.00 -5.18 -1.67
C ASP A 21 -13.59 -4.51 -0.42
N CYS A 22 -13.07 -3.34 -0.04
CA CYS A 22 -13.45 -2.63 1.19
C CYS A 22 -13.55 -1.13 0.93
N PRO A 23 -14.51 -0.67 0.09
CA PRO A 23 -14.54 0.72 -0.38
C PRO A 23 -14.72 1.76 0.71
N GLU A 24 -15.32 1.40 1.85
CA GLU A 24 -15.57 2.34 2.94
C GLU A 24 -14.48 2.33 4.00
N ARG A 25 -13.51 1.44 3.89
CA ARG A 25 -12.48 1.30 4.90
C ARG A 25 -11.22 2.05 4.51
N GLN A 26 -10.74 2.84 5.44
CA GLN A 26 -9.43 3.45 5.34
C GLN A 26 -8.37 2.36 5.55
N ILE A 27 -7.27 2.47 4.84
CA ILE A 27 -6.24 1.44 4.79
C ILE A 27 -5.02 1.89 5.58
N THR A 28 -4.53 1.05 6.49
CA THR A 28 -3.27 1.29 7.19
C THR A 28 -2.12 0.63 6.44
N SER A 29 -0.89 1.07 6.74
CA SER A 29 0.31 0.43 6.19
C SER A 29 0.39 -1.05 6.55
N TYR A 30 -0.02 -1.39 7.77
CA TYR A 30 -0.01 -2.77 8.26
C TYR A 30 -0.99 -3.64 7.47
N ARG A 31 -2.20 -3.13 7.24
CA ARG A 31 -3.21 -3.83 6.45
C ARG A 31 -2.72 -4.04 5.02
N LEU A 32 -2.07 -3.02 4.45
CA LEU A 32 -1.53 -3.10 3.10
C LEU A 32 -0.44 -4.16 2.99
N LEU A 33 0.46 -4.22 3.96
CA LEU A 33 1.52 -5.23 3.98
C LEU A 33 0.94 -6.64 4.06
N ASP A 34 -0.02 -6.86 4.95
CA ASP A 34 -0.70 -8.16 5.09
C ASP A 34 -1.37 -8.56 3.78
N TYR A 35 -2.06 -7.62 3.14
CA TYR A 35 -2.75 -7.88 1.87
C TYR A 35 -1.77 -8.28 0.78
N ILE A 36 -0.67 -7.55 0.63
CA ILE A 36 0.35 -7.85 -0.38
C ILE A 36 0.95 -9.24 -0.15
N SER A 37 1.15 -9.61 1.11
CA SER A 37 1.73 -10.91 1.46
C SER A 37 0.78 -12.08 1.20
N GLU A 38 -0.53 -11.85 1.27
CA GLU A 38 -1.54 -12.90 1.19
C GLU A 38 -2.21 -13.02 -0.18
N ASP A 39 -2.21 -11.97 -0.99
CA ASP A 39 -2.95 -11.96 -2.26
C ASP A 39 -2.13 -12.59 -3.39
N GLU A 40 -2.51 -13.78 -3.79
CA GLU A 40 -1.85 -14.51 -4.87
C GLU A 40 -2.16 -13.95 -6.26
N GLU A 41 -3.20 -13.12 -6.38
CA GLU A 41 -3.63 -12.57 -7.66
C GLU A 41 -3.14 -11.14 -7.91
N LEU A 42 -2.40 -10.57 -6.97
CA LEU A 42 -1.96 -9.19 -7.08
C LEU A 42 -1.15 -8.93 -8.35
N GLU A 43 -0.27 -9.85 -8.74
CA GLU A 43 0.57 -9.65 -9.93
C GLU A 43 -0.23 -9.63 -11.23
N GLU A 44 -1.49 -10.05 -11.21
CA GLU A 44 -2.36 -9.99 -12.37
C GLU A 44 -2.94 -8.59 -12.62
N HIS A 45 -2.72 -7.67 -11.69
CA HIS A 45 -3.21 -6.30 -11.82
C HIS A 45 -2.62 -5.64 -13.07
N PRO A 46 -3.43 -4.88 -13.84
CA PRO A 46 -2.95 -4.23 -15.08
C PRO A 46 -1.70 -3.38 -14.93
N LEU A 47 -1.50 -2.72 -13.78
CA LEU A 47 -0.32 -1.90 -13.54
C LEU A 47 0.97 -2.73 -13.44
N LEU A 48 0.85 -4.02 -13.16
CA LEU A 48 1.98 -4.89 -12.90
C LEU A 48 2.35 -5.78 -14.08
N LYS A 49 1.71 -5.59 -15.23
CA LYS A 49 1.94 -6.41 -16.43
C LYS A 49 3.37 -6.36 -16.94
N ASP A 50 4.03 -5.21 -16.78
CA ASP A 50 5.38 -5.01 -17.28
C ASP A 50 6.46 -5.43 -16.29
N ILE A 51 6.06 -5.94 -15.13
CA ILE A 51 6.98 -6.40 -14.09
C ILE A 51 7.13 -7.91 -14.21
N ASP A 52 8.38 -8.40 -14.37
CA ASP A 52 8.65 -9.82 -14.40
C ASP A 52 8.25 -10.50 -13.08
N GLU A 53 7.87 -11.76 -13.17
CA GLU A 53 7.54 -12.54 -11.98
C GLU A 53 8.69 -12.55 -10.97
N GLU A 54 9.91 -12.71 -11.45
CA GLU A 54 11.11 -12.73 -10.60
C GLU A 54 11.29 -11.38 -9.90
N GLU A 55 11.15 -10.27 -10.64
CA GLU A 55 11.24 -8.93 -10.06
C GLU A 55 10.11 -8.69 -9.07
N PHE A 56 8.90 -9.14 -9.39
CA PHE A 56 7.75 -9.00 -8.49
C PHE A 56 8.00 -9.71 -7.16
N VAL A 57 8.51 -10.93 -7.20
CA VAL A 57 8.85 -11.69 -5.98
C VAL A 57 9.91 -10.96 -5.16
N ASP A 58 10.96 -10.44 -5.83
CA ASP A 58 12.01 -9.69 -5.14
C ASP A 58 11.44 -8.45 -4.44
N ILE A 59 10.52 -7.74 -5.09
CA ILE A 59 9.87 -6.57 -4.51
C ILE A 59 9.07 -6.97 -3.26
N ILE A 60 8.26 -8.02 -3.37
CA ILE A 60 7.45 -8.49 -2.24
C ILE A 60 8.32 -8.89 -1.05
N MET A 61 9.41 -9.59 -1.29
CA MET A 61 10.32 -10.02 -0.24
C MET A 61 11.05 -8.86 0.44
N ASP A 62 11.23 -7.76 -0.27
CA ASP A 62 11.94 -6.59 0.23
C ASP A 62 11.02 -5.59 0.95
N LEU A 63 9.70 -5.76 0.83
CA LEU A 63 8.76 -4.84 1.45
C LEU A 63 8.64 -5.05 2.95
N ASN A 64 8.62 -3.94 3.68
CA ASN A 64 8.36 -3.92 5.12
C ASN A 64 7.59 -2.62 5.43
N ILE A 65 7.17 -2.46 6.68
CA ILE A 65 6.38 -1.29 7.09
C ILE A 65 7.12 0.02 6.79
N LYS A 66 8.42 0.06 7.03
CA LYS A 66 9.22 1.27 6.78
C LYS A 66 9.24 1.63 5.30
N SER A 67 9.50 0.67 4.41
CA SER A 67 9.54 0.91 2.97
C SER A 67 8.15 1.27 2.45
N ILE A 68 7.09 0.63 2.94
CA ILE A 68 5.72 0.95 2.56
C ILE A 68 5.39 2.38 2.95
N ASN A 69 5.70 2.80 4.17
CA ASN A 69 5.46 4.17 4.61
C ASN A 69 6.20 5.19 3.77
N THR A 70 7.44 4.89 3.39
CA THR A 70 8.23 5.76 2.51
C THR A 70 7.59 5.91 1.14
N LEU A 71 7.13 4.80 0.56
CA LEU A 71 6.46 4.81 -0.75
C LEU A 71 5.12 5.53 -0.70
N ILE A 72 4.34 5.32 0.37
CA ILE A 72 3.07 6.02 0.57
C ILE A 72 3.31 7.53 0.68
N ALA A 73 4.32 7.95 1.44
CA ALA A 73 4.65 9.37 1.57
C ALA A 73 5.00 9.99 0.22
N SER A 74 5.75 9.27 -0.61
CA SER A 74 6.07 9.72 -1.96
C SER A 74 4.82 9.88 -2.81
N MET A 75 3.90 8.91 -2.75
CA MET A 75 2.65 8.97 -3.51
C MET A 75 1.71 10.06 -2.99
N CYS A 76 1.73 10.36 -1.69
CA CYS A 76 1.00 11.49 -1.13
C CYS A 76 1.50 12.81 -1.71
N ARG A 77 2.82 12.96 -1.84
CA ARG A 77 3.42 14.15 -2.46
C ARG A 77 3.03 14.29 -3.93
N LYS A 78 2.78 13.18 -4.61
CA LYS A 78 2.33 13.16 -6.01
C LYS A 78 0.82 13.24 -6.14
N ASP A 79 0.12 13.44 -5.03
CA ASP A 79 -1.34 13.59 -4.99
C ASP A 79 -2.11 12.36 -5.45
N LEU A 80 -1.52 11.19 -5.33
CA LEU A 80 -2.15 9.91 -5.68
C LEU A 80 -2.86 9.26 -4.50
N ILE A 81 -2.39 9.53 -3.28
CA ILE A 81 -2.92 8.97 -2.04
C ILE A 81 -3.19 10.11 -1.06
N VAL A 82 -4.30 10.02 -0.36
CA VAL A 82 -4.66 10.95 0.70
C VAL A 82 -4.41 10.27 2.04
N LYS A 83 -3.78 10.99 2.98
CA LYS A 83 -3.59 10.52 4.34
C LYS A 83 -4.53 11.25 5.29
N THR A 84 -5.04 10.52 6.27
CA THR A 84 -5.90 11.10 7.31
C THR A 84 -5.06 11.59 8.49
N GLU A 85 -5.69 12.32 9.41
CA GLU A 85 -5.07 12.67 10.67
C GLU A 85 -4.75 11.39 11.48
N PRO A 86 -3.63 11.37 12.23
CA PRO A 86 -3.30 10.22 13.05
C PRO A 86 -4.39 9.94 14.07
N THR A 87 -4.75 8.68 14.22
CA THR A 87 -5.69 8.21 15.23
C THR A 87 -4.93 7.47 16.31
N SER A 88 -5.10 7.89 17.55
CA SER A 88 -4.46 7.22 18.68
C SER A 88 -5.33 6.05 19.13
N ILE A 89 -4.75 4.85 19.15
CA ILE A 89 -5.42 3.66 19.67
C ILE A 89 -4.57 3.05 20.76
N LYS A 90 -5.21 2.33 21.67
CA LYS A 90 -4.54 1.69 22.79
C LYS A 90 -4.53 0.18 22.59
N ILE A 91 -3.34 -0.39 22.49
CA ILE A 91 -3.14 -1.83 22.33
C ILE A 91 -2.18 -2.27 23.43
N ASP A 92 -2.60 -3.25 24.25
CA ASP A 92 -1.78 -3.79 25.35
C ASP A 92 -1.18 -2.69 26.25
N ASP A 93 -2.03 -1.72 26.64
CA ASP A 93 -1.66 -0.55 27.47
C ASP A 93 -0.66 0.41 26.83
N GLN A 94 -0.34 0.22 25.55
CA GLN A 94 0.51 1.14 24.80
C GLN A 94 -0.30 1.91 23.78
N ARG A 95 -0.01 3.20 23.67
CA ARG A 95 -0.65 4.05 22.67
C ARG A 95 0.09 3.92 21.35
N HIS A 96 -0.67 3.70 20.28
CA HIS A 96 -0.15 3.67 18.93
C HIS A 96 -0.87 4.73 18.12
N ASN A 97 -0.11 5.52 17.35
CA ASN A 97 -0.69 6.47 16.42
C ASN A 97 -0.76 5.79 15.06
N LEU A 98 -1.99 5.54 14.60
CA LEU A 98 -2.23 4.96 13.29
C LEU A 98 -2.74 6.02 12.35
N ARG A 99 -2.22 6.01 11.13
CA ARG A 99 -2.68 6.87 10.07
C ARG A 99 -3.28 6.01 8.98
N TYR A 100 -4.45 6.42 8.50
CA TYR A 100 -5.13 5.72 7.42
C TYR A 100 -4.85 6.41 6.09
N TYR A 101 -4.91 5.65 5.02
CA TYR A 101 -4.63 6.12 3.67
C TYR A 101 -5.69 5.62 2.72
N PHE A 102 -5.96 6.38 1.67
CA PHE A 102 -6.87 5.95 0.61
C PHE A 102 -6.50 6.63 -0.71
N LEU A 103 -6.87 5.99 -1.82
CA LEU A 103 -6.59 6.54 -3.14
C LEU A 103 -7.44 7.80 -3.38
N LYS A 104 -6.79 8.81 -3.95
CA LYS A 104 -7.47 10.03 -4.32
C LYS A 104 -8.09 9.86 -5.70
N LYS A 105 -9.41 9.84 -5.77
CA LYS A 105 -10.17 9.84 -7.02
C LYS A 105 -11.46 10.57 -6.85
#